data_cc3e4eaa8546817fe3b190729ede58fc
#
_entry.id   cc3e4eaa8546817fe3b190729ede58fc
#
_cell.length_a   1.000
_cell.length_b   1.000
_cell.length_c   1.000
_cell.angle_alpha   90.00
_cell.angle_beta   90.00
_cell.angle_gamma   90.00
#
_symmetry.space_group_name_H-M   'P 1'
#
loop_
_entity.id
_entity.type
_entity.pdbx_description
1 polymer ?
#
loop_
_entity_poly.entity_id
_entity_poly.type
_entity_poly.pdbx_seq_one_letter_code
_entity_poly.pdbx_strand_id
1 'polypeptide(L)'
;YLVTGSFSVSAIAAHPAPLLLQLPLLYVALGYALTIKLRKSPFDLSTSHHAHQELVKGVLTEYSGPFLALVEVAHWFEVALVLGVCGLFWATNPWIALALVAATYLLEILVDNTTARVTWRWMLRSSWGVGLVLTVANVSWLYFAKR
;
A
#
# COMPACT_ATOMS: atom_id res chain seq x y z
N TYR A 1 -1.58 -12.33 -12.59
CA TYR A 1 -1.90 -13.45 -13.49
C TYR A 1 -1.96 -12.99 -14.95
N LEU A 2 -2.70 -11.92 -15.28
CA LEU A 2 -2.88 -11.42 -16.65
C LEU A 2 -1.58 -11.09 -17.39
N VAL A 3 -0.53 -10.76 -16.66
CA VAL A 3 0.78 -10.38 -17.21
C VAL A 3 1.76 -11.55 -17.12
N THR A 4 1.85 -12.18 -15.97
CA THR A 4 2.90 -13.18 -15.64
C THR A 4 2.44 -14.62 -15.83
N GLY A 5 1.14 -14.86 -15.95
CA GLY A 5 0.55 -16.21 -16.02
C GLY A 5 0.59 -17.00 -14.72
N SER A 6 1.12 -16.42 -13.63
CA SER A 6 1.30 -17.08 -12.34
C SER A 6 1.02 -16.13 -11.17
N PHE A 7 0.63 -16.70 -10.03
CA PHE A 7 0.53 -16.01 -8.75
C PHE A 7 1.78 -16.19 -7.88
N SER A 8 2.77 -16.96 -8.34
CA SER A 8 4.02 -17.17 -7.59
C SER A 8 4.88 -15.91 -7.60
N VAL A 9 5.35 -15.50 -6.42
CA VAL A 9 6.26 -14.35 -6.28
C VAL A 9 7.55 -14.56 -7.07
N SER A 10 8.07 -15.79 -7.11
CA SER A 10 9.27 -16.12 -7.89
C SER A 10 9.05 -15.95 -9.39
N ALA A 11 7.90 -16.35 -9.92
CA ALA A 11 7.55 -16.15 -11.33
C ALA A 11 7.33 -14.67 -11.66
N ILE A 12 6.75 -13.91 -10.73
CA ILE A 12 6.58 -12.46 -10.87
C ILE A 12 7.95 -11.77 -10.89
N ALA A 13 8.85 -12.13 -9.98
CA ALA A 13 10.19 -11.58 -9.89
C ALA A 13 11.08 -11.94 -11.09
N ALA A 14 10.87 -13.10 -11.70
CA ALA A 14 11.60 -13.56 -12.89
C ALA A 14 11.04 -12.99 -14.21
N HIS A 15 9.99 -12.17 -14.16
CA HIS A 15 9.36 -11.62 -15.37
C HIS A 15 10.32 -10.66 -16.09
N PRO A 16 10.55 -10.81 -17.42
CA PRO A 16 11.58 -10.07 -18.14
C PRO A 16 11.30 -8.56 -18.29
N ALA A 17 10.04 -8.16 -18.24
CA ALA A 17 9.65 -6.75 -18.36
C ALA A 17 9.18 -6.20 -17.01
N PRO A 18 9.49 -4.94 -16.67
CA PRO A 18 9.04 -4.33 -15.43
C PRO A 18 7.52 -4.19 -15.43
N LEU A 19 6.89 -4.70 -14.38
CA LEU A 19 5.42 -4.70 -14.23
C LEU A 19 4.86 -3.28 -14.11
N LEU A 20 5.65 -2.33 -13.64
CA LEU A 20 5.26 -0.94 -13.51
C LEU A 20 4.82 -0.33 -14.84
N LEU A 21 5.46 -0.71 -15.96
CA LEU A 21 5.11 -0.22 -17.30
C LEU A 21 3.79 -0.80 -17.82
N GLN A 22 3.44 -1.99 -17.36
CA GLN A 22 2.20 -2.66 -17.78
C GLN A 22 1.04 -2.39 -16.82
N LEU A 23 1.33 -2.13 -15.56
CA LEU A 23 0.37 -1.97 -14.48
C LEU A 23 0.56 -0.65 -13.69
N PRO A 24 0.72 0.51 -14.36
CA PRO A 24 0.99 1.77 -13.65
C PRO A 24 -0.17 2.21 -12.75
N LEU A 25 -1.42 2.06 -13.20
CA LEU A 25 -2.57 2.45 -12.39
C LEU A 25 -2.80 1.51 -11.21
N LEU A 26 -2.46 0.22 -11.35
CA LEU A 26 -2.49 -0.73 -10.24
C LEU A 26 -1.43 -0.36 -9.20
N TYR A 27 -0.26 0.11 -9.64
CA TYR A 27 0.77 0.61 -8.72
C TYR A 27 0.30 1.83 -7.92
N VAL A 28 -0.38 2.77 -8.57
CA VAL A 28 -0.99 3.92 -7.88
C VAL A 28 -2.07 3.47 -6.89
N ALA A 29 -2.90 2.49 -7.26
CA ALA A 29 -3.90 1.92 -6.35
C ALA A 29 -3.25 1.23 -5.14
N LEU A 30 -2.10 0.55 -5.34
CA LEU A 30 -1.31 -0.04 -4.27
C LEU A 30 -0.73 1.03 -3.34
N GLY A 31 -0.18 2.13 -3.88
CA GLY A 31 0.27 3.28 -3.08
C GLY A 31 -0.85 3.83 -2.22
N TYR A 32 -2.04 4.05 -2.81
CA TYR A 32 -3.20 4.48 -2.04
C TYR A 32 -3.57 3.50 -0.91
N ALA A 33 -3.51 2.19 -1.16
CA ALA A 33 -3.72 1.18 -0.12
C ALA A 33 -2.60 1.19 0.95
N LEU A 34 -1.37 1.50 0.54
CA LEU A 34 -0.21 1.62 1.43
C LEU A 34 -0.39 2.78 2.42
N THR A 35 -0.89 3.94 1.99
CA THR A 35 -1.19 5.08 2.88
C THR A 35 -2.12 4.66 4.02
N ILE A 36 -3.16 3.88 3.71
CA ILE A 36 -4.10 3.34 4.71
C ILE A 36 -3.39 2.36 5.66
N LYS A 37 -2.56 1.48 5.11
CA LYS A 37 -1.83 0.46 5.87
C LYS A 37 -0.76 1.06 6.79
N LEU A 38 -0.11 2.12 6.36
CA LEU A 38 0.88 2.84 7.17
C LEU A 38 0.23 3.63 8.31
N ARG A 39 -1.10 3.72 8.35
CA ARG A 39 -1.87 4.50 9.34
C ARG A 39 -1.41 5.96 9.41
N LYS A 40 -1.10 6.53 8.25
CA LYS A 40 -0.62 7.90 8.10
C LYS A 40 -1.72 8.81 7.53
N SER A 41 -1.55 10.11 7.71
CA SER A 41 -2.46 11.09 7.09
C SER A 41 -2.53 10.86 5.58
N PRO A 42 -3.68 11.03 4.95
CA PRO A 42 -4.97 11.50 5.48
C PRO A 42 -5.83 10.42 6.18
N PHE A 43 -5.38 9.18 6.28
CA PHE A 43 -6.16 8.02 6.74
C PHE A 43 -5.78 7.53 8.14
N ASP A 44 -5.21 8.38 8.95
CA ASP A 44 -4.76 8.13 10.32
C ASP A 44 -5.90 7.85 11.35
N LEU A 45 -7.10 7.60 10.84
CA LEU A 45 -8.32 7.43 11.66
C LEU A 45 -8.61 6.01 12.10
N SER A 46 -7.72 5.08 11.84
CA SER A 46 -8.04 3.65 11.92
C SER A 46 -8.33 3.11 13.31
N THR A 47 -8.06 3.86 14.37
CA THR A 47 -8.14 3.33 15.74
C THR A 47 -9.24 3.94 16.59
N SER A 48 -9.85 5.06 16.21
CA SER A 48 -10.88 5.65 17.06
C SER A 48 -11.94 6.46 16.33
N HIS A 49 -13.18 6.30 16.79
CA HIS A 49 -14.33 7.15 16.44
C HIS A 49 -14.53 8.29 17.45
N HIS A 50 -13.77 8.30 18.54
CA HIS A 50 -13.97 9.22 19.66
C HIS A 50 -12.61 9.72 20.19
N ALA A 51 -12.53 10.99 20.56
CA ALA A 51 -11.30 11.62 21.04
C ALA A 51 -10.66 10.91 22.25
N HIS A 52 -11.44 10.30 23.12
CA HIS A 52 -10.91 9.53 24.25
C HIS A 52 -10.15 8.26 23.84
N GLN A 53 -10.50 7.64 22.70
CA GLN A 53 -9.77 6.49 22.17
C GLN A 53 -8.45 6.89 21.53
N GLU A 54 -8.36 8.08 20.94
CA GLU A 54 -7.10 8.63 20.42
C GLU A 54 -6.10 8.90 21.56
N LEU A 55 -6.58 9.41 22.68
CA LEU A 55 -5.76 9.68 23.85
C LEU A 55 -5.26 8.40 24.56
N VAL A 56 -6.00 7.32 24.50
CA VAL A 56 -5.74 6.07 25.26
C VAL A 56 -5.27 4.92 24.35
N LYS A 57 -4.81 5.16 23.12
CA LYS A 57 -4.35 4.16 22.14
C LYS A 57 -5.42 3.11 21.72
N GLY A 58 -6.70 3.32 22.02
CA GLY A 58 -7.82 2.48 21.57
C GLY A 58 -7.63 0.99 21.92
N VAL A 59 -7.68 0.14 20.91
CA VAL A 59 -7.56 -1.34 21.04
C VAL A 59 -6.22 -1.77 21.66
N LEU A 60 -5.17 -0.96 21.56
CA LEU A 60 -3.84 -1.28 22.09
C LEU A 60 -3.66 -0.95 23.57
N THR A 61 -4.66 -0.34 24.22
CA THR A 61 -4.57 0.09 25.62
C THR A 61 -4.39 -1.09 26.58
N GLU A 62 -4.95 -2.24 26.26
CA GLU A 62 -4.88 -3.45 27.08
C GLU A 62 -3.56 -4.22 26.91
N TYR A 63 -2.77 -3.89 25.88
CA TYR A 63 -1.49 -4.55 25.63
C TYR A 63 -0.35 -3.80 26.30
N SER A 64 0.47 -4.52 27.08
CA SER A 64 1.66 -3.98 27.74
C SER A 64 2.85 -4.94 27.62
N GLY A 65 4.06 -4.40 27.81
CA GLY A 65 5.28 -5.20 27.83
C GLY A 65 5.48 -6.02 26.54
N PRO A 66 5.75 -7.34 26.66
CA PRO A 66 6.09 -8.18 25.51
C PRO A 66 4.96 -8.31 24.48
N PHE A 67 3.70 -8.27 24.91
CA PHE A 67 2.57 -8.38 23.98
C PHE A 67 2.44 -7.14 23.10
N LEU A 68 2.63 -5.95 23.65
CA LEU A 68 2.67 -4.72 22.85
C LEU A 68 3.85 -4.74 21.87
N ALA A 69 5.02 -5.20 22.31
CA ALA A 69 6.19 -5.32 21.45
C ALA A 69 5.93 -6.28 20.25
N LEU A 70 5.24 -7.39 20.47
CA LEU A 70 4.87 -8.31 19.39
C LEU A 70 3.92 -7.65 18.37
N VAL A 71 2.97 -6.85 18.82
CA VAL A 71 2.06 -6.10 17.94
C VAL A 71 2.84 -5.08 17.09
N GLU A 72 3.77 -4.35 17.72
CA GLU A 72 4.62 -3.39 16.99
C GLU A 72 5.53 -4.08 15.97
N VAL A 73 6.15 -5.19 16.35
CA VAL A 73 6.98 -5.99 15.42
C VAL A 73 6.14 -6.52 14.26
N ALA A 74 4.93 -7.02 14.52
CA ALA A 74 4.02 -7.47 13.46
C ALA A 74 3.68 -6.33 12.50
N HIS A 75 3.45 -5.12 13.00
CA HIS A 75 3.23 -3.94 12.16
C HIS A 75 4.45 -3.59 11.29
N TRP A 76 5.66 -3.68 11.83
CA TRP A 76 6.88 -3.46 11.03
C TRP A 76 7.03 -4.48 9.90
N PHE A 77 6.71 -5.77 10.18
CA PHE A 77 6.71 -6.81 9.14
C PHE A 77 5.64 -6.55 8.07
N GLU A 78 4.46 -6.08 8.46
CA GLU A 78 3.40 -5.72 7.52
C GLU A 78 3.84 -4.59 6.59
N VAL A 79 4.46 -3.54 7.12
CA VAL A 79 5.01 -2.42 6.33
C VAL A 79 6.10 -2.91 5.38
N ALA A 80 7.05 -3.72 5.88
CA ALA A 80 8.13 -4.26 5.06
C ALA A 80 7.60 -5.15 3.93
N LEU A 81 6.57 -5.96 4.19
CA LEU A 81 5.93 -6.81 3.20
C LEU A 81 5.28 -5.98 2.09
N VAL A 82 4.49 -4.97 2.44
CA VAL A 82 3.80 -4.13 1.43
C VAL A 82 4.81 -3.34 0.60
N LEU A 83 5.86 -2.80 1.21
CA LEU A 83 6.97 -2.17 0.49
C LEU A 83 7.71 -3.15 -0.40
N GLY A 84 7.92 -4.40 0.05
CA GLY A 84 8.47 -5.47 -0.76
C GLY A 84 7.62 -5.78 -2.00
N VAL A 85 6.30 -5.78 -1.87
CA VAL A 85 5.38 -5.90 -3.00
C VAL A 85 5.53 -4.73 -3.98
N CYS A 86 5.73 -3.49 -3.49
CA CYS A 86 6.05 -2.36 -4.37
C CYS A 86 7.33 -2.59 -5.17
N GLY A 87 8.36 -3.17 -4.55
CA GLY A 87 9.62 -3.52 -5.22
C GLY A 87 9.47 -4.54 -6.34
N LEU A 88 8.50 -5.46 -6.25
CA LEU A 88 8.22 -6.45 -7.30
C LEU A 88 7.79 -5.83 -8.63
N PHE A 89 7.27 -4.61 -8.63
CA PHE A 89 6.88 -3.91 -9.86
C PHE A 89 8.08 -3.58 -10.76
N TRP A 90 9.31 -3.62 -10.22
CA TRP A 90 10.55 -3.47 -10.99
C TRP A 90 11.62 -4.48 -10.55
N ALA A 91 11.27 -5.76 -10.49
CA ALA A 91 12.16 -6.81 -10.01
C ALA A 91 13.34 -7.12 -10.95
N THR A 92 13.29 -6.66 -12.21
CA THR A 92 14.35 -6.88 -13.23
C THR A 92 15.71 -6.28 -12.83
N ASN A 93 15.72 -5.20 -12.05
CA ASN A 93 16.95 -4.56 -11.58
C ASN A 93 16.80 -4.21 -10.09
N PRO A 94 17.60 -4.81 -9.19
CA PRO A 94 17.47 -4.62 -7.76
C PRO A 94 17.72 -3.17 -7.30
N TRP A 95 18.56 -2.43 -8.00
CA TRP A 95 18.83 -1.03 -7.67
C TRP A 95 17.64 -0.12 -8.02
N ILE A 96 16.98 -0.39 -9.15
CA ILE A 96 15.77 0.35 -9.53
C ILE A 96 14.61 -0.05 -8.60
N ALA A 97 14.48 -1.32 -8.25
CA ALA A 97 13.50 -1.77 -7.26
C ALA A 97 13.69 -1.06 -5.92
N LEU A 98 14.93 -0.97 -5.43
CA LEU A 98 15.24 -0.26 -4.18
C LEU A 98 14.92 1.24 -4.29
N ALA A 99 15.28 1.87 -5.40
CA ALA A 99 14.96 3.28 -5.65
C ALA A 99 13.44 3.50 -5.70
N LEU A 100 12.70 2.59 -6.33
CA LEU A 100 11.24 2.64 -6.40
C LEU A 100 10.60 2.53 -5.01
N VAL A 101 11.06 1.58 -4.19
CA VAL A 101 10.61 1.43 -2.80
C VAL A 101 10.91 2.69 -1.98
N ALA A 102 12.13 3.22 -2.08
CA ALA A 102 12.52 4.44 -1.39
C ALA A 102 11.68 5.65 -1.84
N ALA A 103 11.47 5.82 -3.15
CA ALA A 103 10.63 6.88 -3.70
C ALA A 103 9.18 6.77 -3.23
N THR A 104 8.62 5.56 -3.21
CA THR A 104 7.27 5.30 -2.70
C THR A 104 7.16 5.68 -1.23
N TYR A 105 8.11 5.25 -0.41
CA TYR A 105 8.11 5.57 1.02
C TYR A 105 8.27 7.08 1.30
N LEU A 106 9.14 7.76 0.54
CA LEU A 106 9.30 9.22 0.63
C LEU A 106 8.02 9.95 0.19
N LEU A 107 7.35 9.45 -0.84
CA LEU A 107 6.07 10.00 -1.29
C LEU A 107 5.00 9.84 -0.21
N GLU A 108 4.94 8.70 0.47
CA GLU A 108 4.04 8.47 1.60
C GLU A 108 4.31 9.44 2.76
N ILE A 109 5.59 9.69 3.08
CA ILE A 109 5.98 10.68 4.09
C ILE A 109 5.55 12.09 3.65
N LEU A 110 5.69 12.42 2.38
CA LEU A 110 5.28 13.72 1.84
C LEU A 110 3.76 13.89 1.96
N VAL A 111 3.00 12.87 1.56
CA VAL A 111 1.53 12.86 1.68
C VAL A 111 1.12 13.02 3.14
N ASP A 112 1.73 12.28 4.06
CA ASP A 112 1.48 12.38 5.50
C ASP A 112 1.67 13.81 6.04
N ASN A 113 2.72 14.49 5.61
CA ASN A 113 3.04 15.83 6.09
C ASN A 113 2.25 16.97 5.41
N THR A 114 1.66 16.70 4.23
CA THR A 114 0.96 17.73 3.44
C THR A 114 -0.54 17.62 3.49
N THR A 115 -1.09 16.48 3.91
CA THR A 115 -2.54 16.23 3.89
C THR A 115 -3.16 16.32 5.28
N ALA A 116 -4.37 16.90 5.34
CA ALA A 116 -5.18 16.88 6.54
C ALA A 116 -5.92 15.56 6.70
N ARG A 117 -6.25 15.20 7.95
CA ARG A 117 -7.04 14.00 8.27
C ARG A 117 -8.44 14.09 7.64
N VAL A 118 -8.89 12.97 7.08
CA VAL A 118 -10.23 12.83 6.53
C VAL A 118 -11.11 11.94 7.40
N THR A 119 -12.43 12.06 7.26
CA THR A 119 -13.37 11.21 8.00
C THR A 119 -13.31 9.77 7.49
N TRP A 120 -13.57 8.79 8.38
CA TRP A 120 -13.58 7.36 8.03
C TRP A 120 -14.55 7.01 6.89
N ARG A 121 -15.69 7.71 6.82
CA ARG A 121 -16.66 7.52 5.73
C ARG A 121 -16.09 7.94 4.39
N TRP A 122 -15.34 9.01 4.38
CA TRP A 122 -14.69 9.50 3.17
C TRP A 122 -13.53 8.57 2.76
N MET A 123 -12.74 8.10 3.73
CA MET A 123 -11.70 7.09 3.51
C MET A 123 -12.28 5.83 2.86
N LEU A 124 -13.38 5.28 3.40
CA LEU A 124 -13.99 4.08 2.87
C LEU A 124 -14.51 4.27 1.44
N ARG A 125 -15.22 5.37 1.19
CA ARG A 125 -15.76 5.69 -0.15
C ARG A 125 -14.65 5.91 -1.18
N SER A 126 -13.61 6.65 -0.82
CA SER A 126 -12.49 6.92 -1.71
C SER A 126 -11.65 5.67 -1.97
N SER A 127 -11.44 4.81 -0.97
CA SER A 127 -10.71 3.54 -1.15
C SER A 127 -11.38 2.63 -2.16
N TRP A 128 -12.69 2.44 -2.03
CA TRP A 128 -13.45 1.65 -2.98
C TRP A 128 -13.52 2.33 -4.36
N GLY A 129 -13.80 3.63 -4.41
CA GLY A 129 -13.88 4.39 -5.66
C GLY A 129 -12.55 4.40 -6.42
N VAL A 130 -11.48 4.86 -5.78
CA VAL A 130 -10.15 4.96 -6.39
C VAL A 130 -9.60 3.57 -6.72
N GLY A 131 -9.66 2.61 -5.79
CA GLY A 131 -9.15 1.26 -5.99
C GLY A 131 -9.84 0.55 -7.17
N LEU A 132 -11.17 0.57 -7.22
CA LEU A 132 -11.92 -0.07 -8.30
C LEU A 132 -11.68 0.63 -9.64
N VAL A 133 -11.77 1.96 -9.70
CA VAL A 133 -11.62 2.71 -10.95
C VAL A 133 -10.23 2.49 -11.54
N LEU A 134 -9.17 2.63 -10.75
CA LEU A 134 -7.79 2.44 -11.23
C LEU A 134 -7.54 0.99 -11.66
N THR A 135 -8.03 0.01 -10.90
CA THR A 135 -7.85 -1.40 -11.24
C THR A 135 -8.60 -1.77 -12.53
N VAL A 136 -9.87 -1.38 -12.64
CA VAL A 136 -10.67 -1.66 -13.85
C VAL A 136 -10.09 -0.95 -15.06
N ALA A 137 -9.67 0.30 -14.93
CA ALA A 137 -9.03 1.05 -16.01
C ALA A 137 -7.74 0.35 -16.49
N ASN A 138 -6.89 -0.11 -15.56
CA ASN A 138 -5.65 -0.80 -15.92
C ASN A 138 -5.91 -2.17 -16.59
N VAL A 139 -6.85 -2.94 -16.07
CA VAL A 139 -7.23 -4.24 -16.68
C VAL A 139 -7.82 -4.05 -18.08
N SER A 140 -8.68 -3.04 -18.24
CA SER A 140 -9.25 -2.69 -19.55
C SER A 140 -8.15 -2.25 -20.53
N TRP A 141 -7.23 -1.41 -20.09
CA TRP A 141 -6.05 -1.02 -20.88
C TRP A 141 -5.27 -2.25 -21.37
N LEU A 142 -4.93 -3.17 -20.46
CA LEU A 142 -4.21 -4.39 -20.83
C LEU A 142 -4.98 -5.26 -21.83
N TYR A 143 -6.28 -5.37 -21.65
CA TYR A 143 -7.12 -6.15 -22.56
C TYR A 143 -7.12 -5.59 -23.98
N PHE A 144 -7.23 -4.27 -24.12
CA PHE A 144 -7.21 -3.61 -25.43
C PHE A 144 -5.79 -3.54 -26.03
N ALA A 145 -4.75 -3.39 -25.22
CA ALA A 145 -3.37 -3.33 -25.70
C ALA A 145 -2.79 -4.68 -26.15
N LYS A 146 -3.39 -5.81 -25.71
CA LYS A 146 -2.98 -7.15 -26.11
C LYS A 146 -3.79 -7.72 -27.29
N ARG A 147 -4.77 -6.97 -27.78
CA ARG A 147 -5.53 -7.30 -28.98
C ARG A 147 -4.90 -6.68 -30.23
#